data_4ea3d115cad99909caa156f90240b1ec
#
_entry.id   4ea3d115cad99909caa156f90240b1ec
#
_cell.length_a   1.000
_cell.length_b   1.000
_cell.length_c   1.000
_cell.angle_alpha   90.00
_cell.angle_beta   90.00
_cell.angle_gamma   90.00
#
_symmetry.space_group_name_H-M   'P 1'
#
loop_
_entity.id
_entity.type
_entity.pdbx_description
1 polymer ?
#
loop_
_entity_poly.entity_id
_entity_poly.type
_entity_poly.pdbx_seq_one_letter_code
_entity_poly.pdbx_strand_id
1 'polypeptide(L)'
;MANGTHTLEVWGDLACFTRPEMKVERFSYPVITPSAARGIFDAIYWDGKREQQGEESVMRPYFHWQITRIEVLEMPRYIALRRNEVKDKAPANRTIKAWMEGRELPEPIWADGGKDELGTDQKGRTQRQTMALKNVRYRLTAKLVPKPGNDWGKLNACFQRRARAGKCFQQPYFGCREFAAFFEYIDDPDASPAAAVPFNQPLGLMLYDVFDLRREVVRDNDEPFITLFDASVRNGVLAVPSFDSDAVKKPGRK
;
A
#
# COMPACT_ATOMS: atom_id res chain seq x y z
N MET A 1 -6.53 -8.90 26.21
CA MET A 1 -5.94 -8.47 24.93
C MET A 1 -4.73 -7.59 25.24
N ALA A 2 -3.61 -8.22 25.52
CA ALA A 2 -2.37 -7.55 25.81
C ALA A 2 -1.54 -7.55 24.52
N ASN A 3 -0.95 -6.44 24.17
CA ASN A 3 0.16 -6.24 23.24
C ASN A 3 -0.08 -5.48 21.92
N GLY A 4 -1.14 -4.66 21.80
CA GLY A 4 -1.24 -3.78 20.59
C GLY A 4 -1.38 -4.51 19.27
N THR A 5 -1.85 -5.76 19.33
CA THR A 5 -2.19 -6.54 18.14
C THR A 5 -3.64 -6.29 17.77
N HIS A 6 -3.87 -6.00 16.51
CA HIS A 6 -5.19 -5.70 15.95
C HIS A 6 -5.45 -6.55 14.73
N THR A 7 -6.70 -6.94 14.56
CA THR A 7 -7.13 -7.73 13.41
C THR A 7 -8.24 -6.98 12.67
N LEU A 8 -8.08 -6.91 11.35
CA LEU A 8 -9.08 -6.40 10.42
C LEU A 8 -9.47 -7.49 9.45
N GLU A 9 -10.75 -7.60 9.16
CA GLU A 9 -11.20 -8.27 7.96
C GLU A 9 -11.40 -7.21 6.88
N VAL A 10 -10.85 -7.46 5.67
CA VAL A 10 -10.85 -6.49 4.57
C VAL A 10 -11.28 -7.17 3.29
N TRP A 11 -12.08 -6.48 2.47
CA TRP A 11 -12.58 -7.04 1.20
C TRP A 11 -12.78 -5.95 0.16
N GLY A 12 -12.87 -6.37 -1.10
CA GLY A 12 -13.16 -5.48 -2.22
C GLY A 12 -13.27 -6.25 -3.54
N ASP A 13 -13.85 -5.59 -4.51
CA ASP A 13 -14.13 -6.18 -5.81
C ASP A 13 -12.87 -6.43 -6.64
N LEU A 14 -11.91 -5.52 -6.55
CA LEU A 14 -10.67 -5.56 -7.33
C LEU A 14 -9.45 -5.25 -6.45
N ALA A 15 -8.31 -5.88 -6.79
CA ALA A 15 -7.03 -5.60 -6.17
C ALA A 15 -5.88 -5.74 -7.18
N CYS A 16 -4.83 -4.93 -7.03
CA CYS A 16 -3.61 -5.09 -7.80
C CYS A 16 -2.39 -4.79 -6.95
N PHE A 17 -1.78 -5.83 -6.41
CA PHE A 17 -0.54 -5.77 -5.64
C PHE A 17 0.63 -5.95 -6.60
N THR A 18 0.95 -4.89 -7.32
CA THR A 18 1.88 -4.92 -8.45
C THR A 18 3.25 -5.45 -8.07
N ARG A 19 3.73 -6.46 -8.79
CA ARG A 19 5.11 -6.94 -8.67
C ARG A 19 6.08 -5.83 -9.09
N PRO A 20 7.16 -5.56 -8.35
CA PRO A 20 8.10 -4.48 -8.68
C PRO A 20 8.69 -4.58 -10.09
N GLU A 21 8.91 -5.81 -10.59
CA GLU A 21 9.42 -6.10 -11.93
C GLU A 21 8.40 -5.83 -13.04
N MET A 22 7.10 -5.77 -12.71
CA MET A 22 5.98 -5.64 -13.66
C MET A 22 5.22 -4.31 -13.49
N LYS A 23 5.93 -3.22 -13.24
CA LYS A 23 5.32 -1.92 -12.94
C LYS A 23 4.65 -1.21 -14.12
N VAL A 24 4.98 -1.57 -15.34
CA VAL A 24 4.40 -0.97 -16.57
C VAL A 24 3.15 -1.71 -17.00
N GLU A 25 3.28 -3.00 -17.31
CA GLU A 25 2.17 -3.93 -17.48
C GLU A 25 1.92 -4.58 -16.12
N ARG A 26 0.99 -4.04 -15.33
CA ARG A 26 0.83 -4.41 -13.94
C ARG A 26 0.38 -5.86 -13.77
N PHE A 27 1.17 -6.64 -13.06
CA PHE A 27 0.81 -8.00 -12.67
C PHE A 27 0.78 -8.11 -11.15
N SER A 28 -0.38 -8.48 -10.61
CA SER A 28 -0.58 -8.61 -9.16
C SER A 28 0.11 -9.86 -8.60
N TYR A 29 0.67 -9.76 -7.38
CA TYR A 29 0.84 -10.95 -6.56
C TYR A 29 -0.54 -11.61 -6.34
N PRO A 30 -0.60 -12.94 -6.10
CA PRO A 30 -1.87 -13.62 -5.86
C PRO A 30 -2.52 -13.26 -4.51
N VAL A 31 -1.76 -12.64 -3.61
CA VAL A 31 -2.22 -12.18 -2.30
C VAL A 31 -1.71 -10.79 -1.99
N ILE A 32 -2.33 -10.13 -1.02
CA ILE A 32 -1.92 -8.81 -0.54
C ILE A 32 -0.49 -8.85 0.01
N THR A 33 0.33 -7.84 -0.33
CA THR A 33 1.68 -7.68 0.23
C THR A 33 1.62 -7.06 1.64
N PRO A 34 2.62 -7.33 2.51
CA PRO A 34 2.70 -6.66 3.81
C PRO A 34 2.65 -5.13 3.72
N SER A 35 3.32 -4.54 2.73
CA SER A 35 3.27 -3.09 2.47
C SER A 35 1.85 -2.58 2.19
N ALA A 36 1.09 -3.28 1.32
CA ALA A 36 -0.28 -2.89 1.03
C ALA A 36 -1.21 -3.09 2.24
N ALA A 37 -1.02 -4.18 2.99
CA ALA A 37 -1.75 -4.44 4.24
C ALA A 37 -1.46 -3.33 5.27
N ARG A 38 -0.19 -2.93 5.46
CA ARG A 38 0.18 -1.81 6.32
C ARG A 38 -0.50 -0.51 5.88
N GLY A 39 -0.55 -0.24 4.58
CA GLY A 39 -1.22 0.93 4.02
C GLY A 39 -2.71 1.00 4.36
N ILE A 40 -3.41 -0.14 4.53
CA ILE A 40 -4.80 -0.17 4.98
C ILE A 40 -4.90 0.27 6.46
N PHE A 41 -4.02 -0.23 7.33
CA PHE A 41 -3.98 0.21 8.73
C PHE A 41 -3.63 1.70 8.84
N ASP A 42 -2.65 2.19 8.09
CA ASP A 42 -2.26 3.61 8.03
C ASP A 42 -3.45 4.48 7.56
N ALA A 43 -4.21 4.03 6.58
CA ALA A 43 -5.38 4.75 6.08
C ALA A 43 -6.48 4.93 7.14
N ILE A 44 -6.61 3.98 8.08
CA ILE A 44 -7.53 4.07 9.21
C ILE A 44 -6.98 5.01 10.28
N TYR A 45 -5.74 4.79 10.69
CA TYR A 45 -5.07 5.62 11.68
C TYR A 45 -3.56 5.62 11.48
N TRP A 46 -3.04 6.79 11.19
CA TRP A 46 -1.65 7.15 11.23
C TRP A 46 -1.52 8.49 11.92
N ASP A 47 -0.47 8.70 12.70
CA ASP A 47 -0.27 9.94 13.43
C ASP A 47 1.23 10.25 13.56
N GLY A 48 1.55 11.53 13.61
CA GLY A 48 2.92 12.02 13.70
C GLY A 48 2.97 13.53 13.84
N LYS A 49 4.15 14.05 14.14
CA LYS A 49 4.39 15.49 14.28
C LYS A 49 5.18 16.00 13.08
N ARG A 50 4.69 17.05 12.45
CA ARG A 50 5.44 17.80 11.45
C ARG A 50 6.35 18.78 12.16
N GLU A 51 7.63 18.79 11.82
CA GLU A 51 8.65 19.66 12.39
C GLU A 51 9.43 20.35 11.28
N GLN A 52 9.92 21.55 11.57
CA GLN A 52 10.83 22.25 10.67
C GLN A 52 12.28 21.96 11.10
N GLN A 53 13.10 21.44 10.18
CA GLN A 53 14.53 21.23 10.36
C GLN A 53 15.30 22.09 9.34
N GLY A 54 15.70 23.30 9.73
CA GLY A 54 16.25 24.28 8.80
C GLY A 54 15.19 24.70 7.76
N GLU A 55 15.49 24.53 6.48
CA GLU A 55 14.58 24.84 5.37
C GLU A 55 13.65 23.66 5.01
N GLU A 56 13.88 22.47 5.56
CA GLU A 56 13.09 21.28 5.25
C GLU A 56 11.99 21.03 6.28
N SER A 57 10.81 20.65 5.79
CA SER A 57 9.72 20.13 6.61
C SER A 57 9.85 18.61 6.70
N VAL A 58 9.94 18.10 7.93
CA VAL A 58 10.08 16.67 8.20
C VAL A 58 8.90 16.15 9.00
N MET A 59 8.61 14.86 8.88
CA MET A 59 7.58 14.18 9.61
C MET A 59 8.19 13.20 10.62
N ARG A 60 7.77 13.27 11.90
CA ARG A 60 8.09 12.28 12.93
C ARG A 60 6.86 11.42 13.20
N PRO A 61 6.82 10.17 12.71
CA PRO A 61 5.74 9.26 13.03
C PRO A 61 5.79 8.88 14.50
N TYR A 62 4.62 8.78 15.15
CA TYR A 62 4.54 8.33 16.54
C TYR A 62 4.64 6.82 16.67
N PHE A 63 4.34 6.08 15.62
CA PHE A 63 4.39 4.63 15.56
C PHE A 63 4.51 4.15 14.10
N HIS A 64 4.67 2.85 13.93
CA HIS A 64 4.45 2.16 12.66
C HIS A 64 3.65 0.89 12.87
N TRP A 65 3.01 0.41 11.81
CA TRP A 65 2.35 -0.88 11.81
C TRP A 65 3.30 -1.98 11.38
N GLN A 66 3.39 -3.04 12.18
CA GLN A 66 4.07 -4.27 11.86
C GLN A 66 3.03 -5.33 11.51
N ILE A 67 2.88 -5.66 10.23
CA ILE A 67 2.05 -6.78 9.81
C ILE A 67 2.71 -8.07 10.31
N THR A 68 1.93 -8.95 10.91
CA THR A 68 2.40 -10.22 11.47
C THR A 68 1.80 -11.43 10.77
N ARG A 69 0.56 -11.29 10.25
CA ARG A 69 -0.18 -12.39 9.65
C ARG A 69 -1.17 -11.87 8.61
N ILE A 70 -1.28 -12.59 7.51
CA ILE A 70 -2.26 -12.37 6.46
C ILE A 70 -2.95 -13.71 6.21
N GLU A 71 -4.28 -13.75 6.35
CA GLU A 71 -5.09 -14.91 6.03
C GLU A 71 -5.90 -14.63 4.77
N VAL A 72 -5.89 -15.55 3.84
CA VAL A 72 -6.63 -15.49 2.58
C VAL A 72 -7.99 -16.13 2.82
N LEU A 73 -9.07 -15.36 2.77
CA LEU A 73 -10.43 -15.83 3.03
C LEU A 73 -11.20 -16.15 1.75
N GLU A 74 -10.73 -15.65 0.59
CA GLU A 74 -11.26 -15.96 -0.73
C GLU A 74 -10.13 -16.42 -1.66
N MET A 75 -10.38 -17.47 -2.45
CA MET A 75 -9.39 -17.98 -3.41
C MET A 75 -8.99 -16.90 -4.43
N PRO A 76 -7.70 -16.67 -4.66
CA PRO A 76 -7.23 -15.68 -5.63
C PRO A 76 -7.74 -15.99 -7.03
N ARG A 77 -8.38 -15.01 -7.67
CA ARG A 77 -8.88 -15.10 -9.05
C ARG A 77 -8.38 -13.92 -9.85
N TYR A 78 -7.67 -14.20 -10.94
CA TYR A 78 -7.18 -13.14 -11.82
C TYR A 78 -8.23 -12.67 -12.82
N ILE A 79 -8.16 -11.39 -13.13
CA ILE A 79 -8.93 -10.74 -14.19
C ILE A 79 -7.99 -9.84 -15.00
N ALA A 80 -8.07 -9.91 -16.31
CA ALA A 80 -7.36 -9.00 -17.19
C ALA A 80 -8.19 -7.73 -17.41
N LEU A 81 -7.62 -6.59 -17.04
CA LEU A 81 -8.19 -5.27 -17.27
C LEU A 81 -7.34 -4.52 -18.27
N ARG A 82 -7.96 -3.98 -19.31
CA ARG A 82 -7.30 -3.08 -20.24
C ARG A 82 -7.76 -1.66 -19.94
N ARG A 83 -6.80 -0.77 -19.69
CA ARG A 83 -7.07 0.63 -19.33
C ARG A 83 -6.38 1.56 -20.31
N ASN A 84 -7.07 2.63 -20.65
CA ASN A 84 -6.44 3.75 -21.33
C ASN A 84 -5.82 4.66 -20.26
N GLU A 85 -4.51 4.85 -20.33
CA GLU A 85 -3.77 5.74 -19.43
C GLU A 85 -3.26 6.95 -20.24
N VAL A 86 -3.15 8.09 -19.58
CA VAL A 86 -2.53 9.28 -20.17
C VAL A 86 -1.06 8.99 -20.41
N LYS A 87 -0.57 9.21 -21.63
CA LYS A 87 0.81 8.94 -22.05
C LYS A 87 1.78 9.94 -21.44
N ASP A 88 1.36 11.20 -21.36
CA ASP A 88 2.19 12.29 -20.89
C ASP A 88 2.33 12.28 -19.37
N LYS A 89 3.50 12.70 -18.90
CA LYS A 89 3.75 12.88 -17.48
C LYS A 89 3.09 14.18 -16.99
N ALA A 90 2.63 14.17 -15.74
CA ALA A 90 2.22 15.42 -15.08
C ALA A 90 3.38 16.42 -15.11
N PRO A 91 3.11 17.70 -15.36
CA PRO A 91 4.14 18.74 -15.39
C PRO A 91 4.85 18.83 -14.03
N ALA A 92 6.16 19.09 -14.09
CA ALA A 92 6.96 19.29 -12.88
C ALA A 92 6.56 20.57 -12.16
N ASN A 93 6.77 20.65 -10.84
CA ASN A 93 6.47 21.84 -10.03
C ASN A 93 7.11 23.13 -10.60
N ARG A 94 8.32 23.03 -11.19
CA ARG A 94 8.98 24.15 -11.84
C ARG A 94 8.16 24.69 -13.04
N THR A 95 7.63 23.80 -13.87
CA THR A 95 6.79 24.15 -15.02
C THR A 95 5.47 24.78 -14.56
N ILE A 96 4.83 24.17 -13.54
CA ILE A 96 3.60 24.75 -12.95
C ILE A 96 3.86 26.17 -12.43
N LYS A 97 4.98 26.39 -11.75
CA LYS A 97 5.37 27.69 -11.24
C LYS A 97 5.61 28.71 -12.37
N ALA A 98 6.25 28.27 -13.47
CA ALA A 98 6.44 29.13 -14.65
C ALA A 98 5.11 29.55 -15.30
N TRP A 99 4.13 28.65 -15.35
CA TRP A 99 2.79 28.93 -15.80
C TRP A 99 2.05 29.92 -14.89
N MET A 100 2.13 29.72 -13.57
CA MET A 100 1.52 30.61 -12.58
C MET A 100 2.11 32.04 -12.63
N GLU A 101 3.38 32.17 -12.95
CA GLU A 101 4.10 33.44 -13.07
C GLU A 101 3.94 34.08 -14.48
N GLY A 102 3.23 33.46 -15.41
CA GLY A 102 3.04 33.93 -16.77
C GLY A 102 4.29 33.92 -17.64
N ARG A 103 5.35 33.17 -17.23
CA ARG A 103 6.60 33.02 -18.00
C ARG A 103 6.46 32.08 -19.19
N GLU A 104 5.56 31.12 -19.07
CA GLU A 104 5.25 30.13 -20.09
C GLU A 104 3.72 29.98 -20.19
N LEU A 105 3.21 29.65 -21.37
CA LEU A 105 1.79 29.32 -21.54
C LEU A 105 1.54 27.89 -21.15
N PRO A 106 0.43 27.59 -20.43
CA PRO A 106 0.05 26.23 -20.11
C PRO A 106 -0.23 25.42 -21.39
N GLU A 107 0.42 24.27 -21.51
CA GLU A 107 0.09 23.29 -22.53
C GLU A 107 -0.85 22.24 -21.95
N PRO A 108 -2.05 22.03 -22.54
CA PRO A 108 -2.97 21.02 -22.06
C PRO A 108 -2.44 19.61 -22.32
N ILE A 109 -2.66 18.71 -21.37
CA ILE A 109 -2.40 17.28 -21.56
C ILE A 109 -3.56 16.70 -22.37
N TRP A 110 -3.29 16.26 -23.59
CA TRP A 110 -4.30 15.68 -24.46
C TRP A 110 -4.46 14.18 -24.20
N ALA A 111 -5.68 13.76 -23.94
CA ALA A 111 -6.05 12.35 -23.75
C ALA A 111 -7.20 11.94 -24.68
N ASP A 112 -7.37 12.62 -25.80
CA ASP A 112 -8.48 12.45 -26.74
C ASP A 112 -8.37 11.18 -27.60
N GLY A 113 -7.16 10.62 -27.70
CA GLY A 113 -6.89 9.43 -28.49
C GLY A 113 -6.83 9.69 -29.98
N GLY A 114 -6.65 10.92 -30.40
CA GLY A 114 -6.30 11.26 -31.76
C GLY A 114 -5.04 10.48 -32.20
N LYS A 115 -4.89 10.20 -33.49
CA LYS A 115 -3.67 9.59 -34.03
C LYS A 115 -2.58 10.65 -34.16
N ASP A 116 -1.32 10.19 -34.05
CA ASP A 116 -0.17 11.03 -34.38
C ASP A 116 -0.19 11.41 -35.88
N GLU A 117 0.72 12.31 -36.30
CA GLU A 117 0.80 12.78 -37.67
C GLU A 117 1.08 11.65 -38.68
N LEU A 118 1.69 10.55 -38.23
CA LEU A 118 1.98 9.35 -39.02
C LEU A 118 0.81 8.34 -39.00
N GLY A 119 -0.20 8.54 -38.15
CA GLY A 119 -1.33 7.62 -37.98
C GLY A 119 -0.95 6.29 -37.32
N THR A 120 0.24 6.18 -36.75
CA THR A 120 0.81 4.94 -36.23
C THR A 120 0.58 4.74 -34.75
N ASP A 121 0.42 5.81 -33.97
CA ASP A 121 0.20 5.74 -32.51
C ASP A 121 -0.95 6.67 -32.08
N GLN A 122 -1.53 6.43 -30.91
CA GLN A 122 -2.53 7.32 -30.33
C GLN A 122 -1.84 8.45 -29.59
N LYS A 123 -2.15 9.68 -29.98
CA LYS A 123 -1.67 10.89 -29.32
C LYS A 123 -2.30 10.99 -27.92
N GLY A 124 -1.48 11.27 -26.92
CA GLY A 124 -1.93 11.59 -25.57
C GLY A 124 -2.38 10.39 -24.71
N ARG A 125 -2.60 9.20 -25.24
CA ARG A 125 -2.96 8.02 -24.45
C ARG A 125 -2.27 6.73 -24.89
N THR A 126 -2.14 5.81 -23.94
CA THR A 126 -1.62 4.47 -24.17
C THR A 126 -2.54 3.44 -23.53
N GLN A 127 -2.67 2.26 -24.15
CA GLN A 127 -3.38 1.14 -23.54
C GLN A 127 -2.41 0.32 -22.72
N ARG A 128 -2.77 0.04 -21.47
CA ARG A 128 -2.00 -0.84 -20.59
C ARG A 128 -2.86 -1.97 -20.06
N GLN A 129 -2.30 -3.15 -20.07
CA GLN A 129 -2.93 -4.32 -19.48
C GLN A 129 -2.58 -4.42 -18.00
N THR A 130 -3.56 -4.80 -17.19
CA THR A 130 -3.38 -5.04 -15.76
C THR A 130 -3.98 -6.40 -15.43
N MET A 131 -3.16 -7.31 -14.93
CA MET A 131 -3.62 -8.57 -14.35
C MET A 131 -3.91 -8.32 -12.87
N ALA A 132 -5.18 -8.02 -12.60
CA ALA A 132 -5.70 -7.75 -11.26
C ALA A 132 -6.33 -8.99 -10.63
N LEU A 133 -6.59 -8.93 -9.33
CA LEU A 133 -7.41 -9.90 -8.61
C LEU A 133 -8.85 -9.37 -8.50
N LYS A 134 -9.83 -10.27 -8.50
CA LYS A 134 -11.22 -9.93 -8.27
C LYS A 134 -11.78 -10.64 -7.04
N ASN A 135 -12.74 -9.97 -6.36
CA ASN A 135 -13.46 -10.49 -5.19
C ASN A 135 -12.47 -10.97 -4.12
N VAL A 136 -11.63 -10.06 -3.65
CA VAL A 136 -10.62 -10.39 -2.64
C VAL A 136 -11.17 -10.21 -1.24
N ARG A 137 -10.75 -11.08 -0.32
CA ARG A 137 -11.08 -11.00 1.11
C ARG A 137 -9.92 -11.54 1.94
N TYR A 138 -9.48 -10.76 2.91
CA TYR A 138 -8.35 -11.11 3.77
C TYR A 138 -8.67 -10.81 5.23
N ARG A 139 -8.02 -11.56 6.13
CA ARG A 139 -7.88 -11.17 7.53
C ARG A 139 -6.45 -10.76 7.77
N LEU A 140 -6.27 -9.52 8.22
CA LEU A 140 -4.98 -8.90 8.41
C LEU A 140 -4.73 -8.70 9.89
N THR A 141 -3.62 -9.22 10.40
CA THR A 141 -3.21 -9.00 11.79
C THR A 141 -1.94 -8.16 11.81
N ALA A 142 -1.99 -7.06 12.55
CA ALA A 142 -0.88 -6.12 12.69
C ALA A 142 -0.65 -5.75 14.16
N LYS A 143 0.60 -5.43 14.47
CA LYS A 143 1.01 -4.88 15.76
C LYS A 143 1.34 -3.41 15.62
N LEU A 144 0.78 -2.58 16.51
CA LEU A 144 1.18 -1.18 16.65
C LEU A 144 2.51 -1.13 17.41
N VAL A 145 3.55 -0.58 16.77
CA VAL A 145 4.89 -0.43 17.35
C VAL A 145 5.16 1.05 17.55
N PRO A 146 5.14 1.56 18.81
CA PRO A 146 5.37 2.96 19.09
C PRO A 146 6.83 3.33 18.88
N LYS A 147 7.09 4.57 18.43
CA LYS A 147 8.40 5.17 18.45
C LYS A 147 8.72 5.67 19.87
N PRO A 148 10.01 5.80 20.25
CA PRO A 148 10.40 6.24 21.59
C PRO A 148 9.68 7.52 22.03
N GLY A 149 9.29 7.58 23.31
CA GLY A 149 8.64 8.74 23.90
C GLY A 149 7.14 8.90 23.63
N ASN A 150 6.51 7.97 22.90
CA ASN A 150 5.07 8.03 22.59
C ASN A 150 4.26 7.10 23.48
N ASP A 151 3.06 7.55 23.85
CA ASP A 151 2.13 6.79 24.70
C ASP A 151 1.41 5.71 23.89
N TRP A 152 1.89 4.48 24.05
CA TRP A 152 1.33 3.30 23.40
C TRP A 152 -0.17 3.13 23.70
N GLY A 153 -0.61 3.33 24.95
CA GLY A 153 -2.01 3.14 25.36
C GLY A 153 -2.95 4.08 24.63
N LYS A 154 -2.56 5.35 24.51
CA LYS A 154 -3.32 6.38 23.79
C LYS A 154 -3.42 6.08 22.30
N LEU A 155 -2.29 5.72 21.65
CA LEU A 155 -2.27 5.38 20.23
C LEU A 155 -3.14 4.17 19.94
N ASN A 156 -3.02 3.12 20.74
CA ASN A 156 -3.79 1.90 20.65
C ASN A 156 -5.31 2.14 20.80
N ALA A 157 -5.72 2.89 21.82
CA ALA A 157 -7.12 3.23 22.06
C ALA A 157 -7.72 4.09 20.93
N CYS A 158 -6.90 4.99 20.34
CA CYS A 158 -7.32 5.80 19.22
C CYS A 158 -7.62 4.95 17.98
N PHE A 159 -6.71 4.03 17.63
CA PHE A 159 -6.92 3.10 16.51
C PHE A 159 -8.18 2.26 16.73
N GLN A 160 -8.31 1.58 17.88
CA GLN A 160 -9.46 0.72 18.18
C GLN A 160 -10.79 1.46 18.03
N ARG A 161 -10.89 2.66 18.62
CA ARG A 161 -12.10 3.47 18.53
C ARG A 161 -12.47 3.80 17.08
N ARG A 162 -11.48 4.14 16.24
CA ARG A 162 -11.70 4.47 14.83
C ARG A 162 -12.10 3.23 14.04
N ALA A 163 -11.34 2.16 14.18
CA ALA A 163 -11.54 0.93 13.43
C ALA A 163 -12.90 0.28 13.73
N ARG A 164 -13.31 0.21 15.02
CA ARG A 164 -14.63 -0.29 15.42
C ARG A 164 -15.79 0.57 14.90
N ALA A 165 -15.55 1.88 14.74
CA ALA A 165 -16.56 2.78 14.21
C ALA A 165 -16.56 2.86 12.67
N GLY A 166 -15.75 2.04 11.97
CA GLY A 166 -15.61 2.08 10.52
C GLY A 166 -15.01 3.39 9.99
N LYS A 167 -14.30 4.16 10.83
CA LYS A 167 -13.75 5.47 10.47
C LYS A 167 -12.31 5.34 9.95
N CYS A 168 -12.04 5.94 8.82
CA CYS A 168 -10.68 6.05 8.26
C CYS A 168 -10.31 7.52 8.04
N PHE A 169 -9.02 7.82 7.97
CA PHE A 169 -8.50 9.14 7.60
C PHE A 169 -8.65 9.35 6.08
N GLN A 170 -8.33 8.32 5.32
CA GLN A 170 -8.54 8.25 3.88
C GLN A 170 -9.11 6.88 3.52
N GLN A 171 -9.82 6.78 2.39
CA GLN A 171 -10.34 5.51 1.91
C GLN A 171 -9.19 4.52 1.72
N PRO A 172 -9.20 3.36 2.42
CA PRO A 172 -8.25 2.28 2.14
C PRO A 172 -8.43 1.73 0.73
N TYR A 173 -7.35 1.19 0.14
CA TYR A 173 -7.38 0.62 -1.19
C TYR A 173 -6.44 -0.58 -1.36
N PHE A 174 -6.74 -1.44 -2.31
CA PHE A 174 -5.98 -2.65 -2.62
C PHE A 174 -4.93 -2.41 -3.73
N GLY A 175 -3.84 -1.70 -3.37
CA GLY A 175 -2.69 -1.45 -4.24
C GLY A 175 -2.88 -0.34 -5.27
N CYS A 176 -4.06 -0.16 -5.81
CA CYS A 176 -4.44 0.95 -6.68
C CYS A 176 -5.54 1.78 -6.03
N ARG A 177 -5.46 3.12 -6.09
CA ARG A 177 -6.43 4.02 -5.43
C ARG A 177 -7.87 3.80 -5.90
N GLU A 178 -8.06 3.39 -7.14
CA GLU A 178 -9.34 3.06 -7.74
C GLU A 178 -9.95 1.73 -7.24
N PHE A 179 -9.17 0.89 -6.54
CA PHE A 179 -9.63 -0.38 -5.99
C PHE A 179 -9.88 -0.26 -4.49
N ALA A 180 -11.04 0.27 -4.15
CA ALA A 180 -11.42 0.53 -2.76
C ALA A 180 -11.39 -0.75 -1.92
N ALA A 181 -10.89 -0.63 -0.69
CA ALA A 181 -10.93 -1.66 0.33
C ALA A 181 -11.95 -1.27 1.41
N PHE A 182 -12.86 -2.17 1.70
CA PHE A 182 -13.75 -2.10 2.86
C PHE A 182 -13.11 -2.84 4.03
N PHE A 183 -13.48 -2.50 5.25
CA PHE A 183 -12.90 -3.15 6.43
C PHE A 183 -13.88 -3.24 7.58
N GLU A 184 -13.64 -4.24 8.43
CA GLU A 184 -14.30 -4.43 9.72
C GLU A 184 -13.25 -4.79 10.78
N TYR A 185 -13.40 -4.25 11.98
CA TYR A 185 -12.53 -4.58 13.10
C TYR A 185 -13.00 -5.87 13.77
N ILE A 186 -12.09 -6.82 13.94
CA ILE A 186 -12.35 -8.12 14.54
C ILE A 186 -11.81 -8.12 15.97
N ASP A 187 -12.71 -8.13 16.95
CA ASP A 187 -12.37 -8.16 18.38
C ASP A 187 -11.81 -9.52 18.83
N ASP A 188 -12.37 -10.61 18.31
CA ASP A 188 -11.94 -11.97 18.57
C ASP A 188 -11.74 -12.73 17.23
N PRO A 189 -10.50 -12.82 16.73
CA PRO A 189 -10.22 -13.53 15.50
C PRO A 189 -10.58 -15.02 15.53
N ASP A 190 -10.53 -15.65 16.70
CA ASP A 190 -10.84 -17.07 16.85
C ASP A 190 -12.35 -17.36 16.83
N ALA A 191 -13.16 -16.37 17.18
CA ALA A 191 -14.63 -16.45 17.09
C ALA A 191 -15.18 -16.10 15.68
N SER A 192 -14.35 -15.62 14.78
CA SER A 192 -14.81 -15.26 13.42
C SER A 192 -15.19 -16.51 12.62
N PRO A 193 -16.38 -16.53 11.97
CA PRO A 193 -16.84 -17.68 11.18
C PRO A 193 -16.07 -17.88 9.90
N ALA A 194 -15.37 -16.86 9.41
CA ALA A 194 -14.59 -16.95 8.18
C ALA A 194 -13.28 -17.69 8.42
N ALA A 195 -13.07 -18.81 7.75
CA ALA A 195 -11.84 -19.58 7.80
C ALA A 195 -10.93 -19.27 6.60
N ALA A 196 -9.63 -19.37 6.79
CA ALA A 196 -8.68 -19.27 5.69
C ALA A 196 -8.92 -20.43 4.68
N VAL A 197 -8.84 -20.10 3.40
CA VAL A 197 -9.03 -21.09 2.32
C VAL A 197 -7.85 -22.05 2.23
N PRO A 198 -8.02 -23.31 1.77
CA PRO A 198 -6.95 -24.28 1.65
C PRO A 198 -6.01 -23.96 0.47
N PHE A 199 -5.39 -22.78 0.53
CA PHE A 199 -4.49 -22.27 -0.50
C PHE A 199 -3.03 -22.45 -0.08
N ASN A 200 -2.26 -23.16 -0.90
CA ASN A 200 -0.84 -23.41 -0.67
C ASN A 200 -0.05 -23.00 -1.91
N GLN A 201 0.84 -22.02 -1.77
CA GLN A 201 1.66 -21.54 -2.87
C GLN A 201 2.96 -20.92 -2.37
N PRO A 202 4.14 -21.34 -2.86
CA PRO A 202 5.35 -20.55 -2.74
C PRO A 202 5.23 -19.32 -3.65
N LEU A 203 5.52 -18.15 -3.10
CA LEU A 203 5.43 -16.87 -3.82
C LEU A 203 6.80 -16.35 -4.24
N GLY A 204 7.88 -16.91 -3.65
CA GLY A 204 9.23 -16.43 -3.83
C GLY A 204 9.45 -15.06 -3.19
N LEU A 205 10.35 -14.27 -3.75
CA LEU A 205 10.65 -12.94 -3.24
C LEU A 205 9.44 -12.01 -3.44
N MET A 206 8.86 -11.59 -2.32
CA MET A 206 7.73 -10.67 -2.27
C MET A 206 8.17 -9.33 -1.67
N LEU A 207 7.56 -8.24 -2.18
CA LEU A 207 7.70 -6.92 -1.58
C LEU A 207 7.21 -6.95 -0.13
N TYR A 208 8.13 -6.64 0.80
CA TYR A 208 7.81 -6.50 2.20
C TYR A 208 7.32 -5.07 2.49
N ASP A 209 8.17 -4.07 2.24
CA ASP A 209 7.81 -2.66 2.35
C ASP A 209 8.70 -1.79 1.44
N VAL A 210 8.24 -0.54 1.22
CA VAL A 210 8.97 0.50 0.48
C VAL A 210 9.52 1.59 1.39
N PHE A 211 9.29 1.47 2.71
CA PHE A 211 9.79 2.40 3.73
C PHE A 211 10.69 1.68 4.73
N ASP A 212 11.69 2.40 5.26
CA ASP A 212 12.44 1.93 6.42
C ASP A 212 11.63 2.20 7.69
N LEU A 213 10.97 1.17 8.21
CA LEU A 213 10.09 1.26 9.39
C LEU A 213 10.85 1.64 10.68
N ARG A 214 12.19 1.58 10.69
CA ARG A 214 13.02 1.99 11.83
C ARG A 214 13.20 3.50 11.91
N ARG A 215 13.04 4.22 10.79
CA ARG A 215 13.27 5.66 10.75
C ARG A 215 12.38 6.39 11.74
N GLU A 216 12.97 7.32 12.48
CA GLU A 216 12.28 8.23 13.38
C GLU A 216 11.84 9.52 12.69
N VAL A 217 12.43 9.80 11.54
CA VAL A 217 12.15 10.99 10.73
C VAL A 217 12.00 10.57 9.28
N VAL A 218 10.95 11.07 8.65
CA VAL A 218 10.63 10.86 7.23
C VAL A 218 10.61 12.20 6.52
N ARG A 219 11.22 12.28 5.34
CA ARG A 219 11.25 13.47 4.48
C ARG A 219 10.49 13.20 3.18
N ASP A 220 9.96 14.25 2.58
CA ASP A 220 9.22 14.14 1.30
C ASP A 220 10.13 13.63 0.15
N ASN A 221 11.46 13.87 0.26
CA ASN A 221 12.46 13.48 -0.73
C ASN A 221 13.22 12.19 -0.37
N ASP A 222 12.78 11.44 0.65
CA ASP A 222 13.44 10.18 1.00
C ASP A 222 13.31 9.17 -0.15
N GLU A 223 14.44 8.57 -0.53
CA GLU A 223 14.42 7.49 -1.53
C GLU A 223 13.69 6.26 -0.98
N PRO A 224 12.97 5.52 -1.84
CA PRO A 224 12.31 4.28 -1.45
C PRO A 224 13.31 3.26 -0.86
N PHE A 225 12.99 2.71 0.30
CA PHE A 225 13.75 1.66 0.96
C PHE A 225 13.10 0.29 0.71
N ILE A 226 13.32 -0.24 -0.48
CA ILE A 226 12.67 -1.48 -0.92
C ILE A 226 13.23 -2.67 -0.14
N THR A 227 12.34 -3.37 0.57
CA THR A 227 12.65 -4.59 1.30
C THR A 227 11.84 -5.76 0.77
N LEU A 228 12.44 -6.95 0.78
CA LEU A 228 11.85 -8.17 0.25
C LEU A 228 11.95 -9.30 1.29
N PHE A 229 11.11 -10.31 1.19
CA PHE A 229 11.24 -11.54 1.94
C PHE A 229 10.80 -12.75 1.11
N ASP A 230 11.24 -13.94 1.48
CA ASP A 230 10.80 -15.17 0.84
C ASP A 230 9.43 -15.54 1.41
N ALA A 231 8.39 -15.43 0.58
CA ALA A 231 7.01 -15.56 0.97
C ALA A 231 6.42 -16.90 0.52
N SER A 232 5.67 -17.53 1.41
CA SER A 232 4.92 -18.75 1.12
C SER A 232 3.58 -18.73 1.85
N VAL A 233 2.51 -19.00 1.13
CA VAL A 233 1.19 -19.20 1.73
C VAL A 233 1.04 -20.69 2.04
N ARG A 234 0.63 -21.01 3.26
CA ARG A 234 0.34 -22.36 3.73
C ARG A 234 -1.03 -22.42 4.38
N ASN A 235 -1.92 -23.25 3.84
CA ASN A 235 -3.32 -23.35 4.28
C ASN A 235 -4.00 -21.98 4.39
N GLY A 236 -3.80 -21.14 3.36
CA GLY A 236 -4.36 -19.81 3.29
C GLY A 236 -3.68 -18.77 4.19
N VAL A 237 -2.60 -19.11 4.88
CA VAL A 237 -1.92 -18.21 5.81
C VAL A 237 -0.53 -17.84 5.29
N LEU A 238 -0.27 -16.55 5.22
CA LEU A 238 1.05 -15.96 5.01
C LEU A 238 1.55 -15.39 6.35
N ALA A 239 2.54 -16.05 6.96
CA ALA A 239 3.25 -15.51 8.11
C ALA A 239 4.22 -14.42 7.64
N VAL A 240 4.16 -13.25 8.27
CA VAL A 240 5.01 -12.12 7.91
C VAL A 240 6.09 -11.97 8.99
N PRO A 241 7.38 -12.06 8.64
CA PRO A 241 8.45 -11.88 9.62
C PRO A 241 8.48 -10.45 10.17
N SER A 242 9.07 -10.26 11.35
CA SER A 242 9.35 -8.92 11.87
C SER A 242 10.28 -8.17 10.91
N PHE A 243 10.09 -6.86 10.76
CA PHE A 243 10.96 -6.02 9.91
C PHE A 243 12.43 -6.13 10.26
N ASP A 244 12.76 -6.33 11.54
CA ASP A 244 14.15 -6.45 12.01
C ASP A 244 14.76 -7.84 11.81
N SER A 245 13.95 -8.84 11.45
CA SER A 245 14.41 -10.21 11.18
C SER A 245 15.37 -10.27 9.98
N ASP A 246 16.32 -11.19 10.03
CA ASP A 246 17.22 -11.53 8.92
C ASP A 246 16.47 -12.12 7.70
N ALA A 247 15.26 -12.62 7.91
CA ALA A 247 14.39 -13.08 6.83
C ALA A 247 13.95 -11.92 5.91
N VAL A 248 14.01 -10.67 6.38
CA VAL A 248 13.71 -9.48 5.58
C VAL A 248 14.98 -8.95 4.93
N LYS A 249 15.10 -9.13 3.64
CA LYS A 249 16.22 -8.64 2.82
C LYS A 249 16.11 -7.14 2.66
N LYS A 250 17.09 -6.42 3.20
CA LYS A 250 17.20 -4.97 3.16
C LYS A 250 18.24 -4.55 2.13
N PRO A 251 18.10 -3.38 1.49
CA PRO A 251 19.16 -2.87 0.62
C PRO A 251 20.45 -2.72 1.40
N GLY A 252 21.57 -3.10 0.78
CA GLY A 252 22.91 -2.88 1.37
C GLY A 252 23.10 -1.40 1.69
N ARG A 253 23.78 -1.09 2.81
CA ARG A 253 24.25 0.27 3.05
C ARG A 253 25.26 0.62 1.95
N LYS A 254 24.94 1.65 1.15
CA LYS A 254 25.94 2.27 0.26
C LYS A 254 26.98 2.99 1.11
#